data_8a5f883d25b660fd3dc08ffb4b9de5fc
#
_entry.id   8a5f883d25b660fd3dc08ffb4b9de5fc
#
_cell.length_a   1.000
_cell.length_b   1.000
_cell.length_c   1.000
_cell.angle_alpha   90.00
_cell.angle_beta   90.00
_cell.angle_gamma   90.00
#
_symmetry.space_group_name_H-M   'P 1'
#
loop_
_entity.id
_entity.type
_entity.pdbx_description
1 polymer ?
#
loop_
_entity_poly.entity_id
_entity_poly.type
_entity_poly.pdbx_seq_one_letter_code
_entity_poly.pdbx_strand_id
1 'polypeptide(L)'
;MRAISKFTTVLACLFSLIGAAAAQSANGSAPDANNVPVIDGGIGPCSADFTITDASGAPVYDATIQVHIAYGFMYVRKLDLQVGTNAAGKARFTGLPDRTKQGLFFRASQGNREGDAFDDPAKTCKVQLTIALEKKSQ
;
A
#
# COMPACT_ATOMS: atom_id res chain seq x y z
N MET A 1 80.44 -38.50 -7.84
CA MET A 1 80.60 -37.91 -6.50
C MET A 1 79.63 -36.74 -6.37
N ARG A 2 78.68 -36.90 -5.51
CA ARG A 2 78.07 -35.87 -4.62
C ARG A 2 77.50 -34.65 -5.20
N ALA A 3 76.20 -34.48 -5.07
CA ALA A 3 75.61 -33.36 -4.35
C ALA A 3 74.16 -33.66 -4.03
N ILE A 4 73.88 -33.76 -2.77
CA ILE A 4 72.56 -33.86 -2.19
C ILE A 4 72.02 -32.46 -2.11
N SER A 5 70.97 -32.15 -2.83
CA SER A 5 70.24 -30.91 -2.64
C SER A 5 68.91 -31.22 -1.96
N LYS A 6 68.83 -30.73 -0.73
CA LYS A 6 67.63 -30.82 0.07
C LYS A 6 66.64 -29.77 -0.41
N PHE A 7 65.56 -30.20 -1.01
CA PHE A 7 64.40 -29.30 -1.26
C PHE A 7 63.51 -29.27 -0.04
N THR A 8 63.58 -28.15 0.62
CA THR A 8 62.66 -27.81 1.70
C THR A 8 61.32 -27.37 1.08
N THR A 9 60.34 -28.22 1.19
CA THR A 9 58.99 -27.90 0.75
C THR A 9 58.34 -26.96 1.77
N VAL A 10 58.17 -25.73 1.40
CA VAL A 10 57.35 -24.76 2.16
C VAL A 10 55.90 -24.99 1.76
N LEU A 11 55.15 -25.57 2.66
CA LEU A 11 53.70 -25.75 2.52
C LEU A 11 53.03 -24.41 2.86
N ALA A 12 52.67 -23.63 1.86
CA ALA A 12 51.88 -22.44 2.00
C ALA A 12 50.42 -22.81 2.22
N CYS A 13 49.95 -22.74 3.45
CA CYS A 13 48.56 -22.81 3.78
C CYS A 13 47.83 -21.54 3.28
N LEU A 14 47.18 -21.68 2.16
CA LEU A 14 46.19 -20.70 1.70
C LEU A 14 44.93 -20.83 2.54
N PHE A 15 44.80 -20.00 3.54
CA PHE A 15 43.51 -19.79 4.24
C PHE A 15 42.58 -19.04 3.29
N SER A 16 41.71 -19.79 2.62
CA SER A 16 40.56 -19.21 1.94
C SER A 16 39.57 -18.73 2.99
N LEU A 17 39.57 -17.45 3.26
CA LEU A 17 38.48 -16.77 3.98
C LEU A 17 37.25 -16.79 3.07
N ILE A 18 36.40 -17.80 3.24
CA ILE A 18 35.06 -17.79 2.71
C ILE A 18 34.29 -16.76 3.54
N GLY A 19 34.24 -15.54 3.03
CA GLY A 19 33.34 -14.53 3.56
C GLY A 19 31.91 -15.02 3.33
N ALA A 20 31.25 -15.52 4.38
CA ALA A 20 29.83 -15.70 4.39
C ALA A 20 29.19 -14.31 4.26
N ALA A 21 28.81 -13.94 3.05
CA ALA A 21 27.90 -12.83 2.84
C ALA A 21 26.60 -13.23 3.53
N ALA A 22 26.40 -12.72 4.75
CA ALA A 22 25.10 -12.76 5.38
C ALA A 22 24.15 -11.98 4.47
N ALA A 23 23.35 -12.68 3.69
CA ALA A 23 22.23 -12.08 3.02
C ALA A 23 21.30 -11.57 4.13
N GLN A 24 21.38 -10.29 4.42
CA GLN A 24 20.39 -9.65 5.25
C GLN A 24 19.11 -9.67 4.44
N SER A 25 18.21 -10.56 4.82
CA SER A 25 16.83 -10.49 4.38
C SER A 25 16.30 -9.16 4.86
N ALA A 26 16.19 -8.21 3.95
CA ALA A 26 15.40 -7.03 4.21
C ALA A 26 13.99 -7.57 4.53
N ASN A 27 13.55 -7.44 5.79
CA ASN A 27 12.19 -7.68 6.19
C ASN A 27 11.30 -6.57 5.61
N GLY A 28 11.29 -6.44 4.29
CA GLY A 28 10.20 -5.87 3.57
C GLY A 28 9.12 -6.94 3.57
N SER A 29 8.14 -6.84 4.47
CA SER A 29 6.95 -7.65 4.37
C SER A 29 6.43 -7.52 2.96
N ALA A 30 6.43 -8.61 2.20
CA ALA A 30 5.74 -8.65 0.91
C ALA A 30 4.32 -8.12 1.16
N PRO A 31 3.79 -7.24 0.28
CA PRO A 31 2.44 -6.73 0.46
C PRO A 31 1.48 -7.90 0.60
N ASP A 32 0.87 -8.01 1.78
CA ASP A 32 -0.01 -9.13 2.09
C ASP A 32 -1.37 -8.89 1.45
N ALA A 33 -1.68 -9.66 0.41
CA ALA A 33 -2.97 -9.60 -0.27
C ALA A 33 -4.15 -9.96 0.65
N ASN A 34 -3.90 -10.69 1.74
CA ASN A 34 -4.94 -11.10 2.67
C ASN A 34 -5.22 -10.06 3.76
N ASN A 35 -4.29 -9.16 4.00
CA ASN A 35 -4.44 -8.10 4.99
C ASN A 35 -4.90 -6.81 4.32
N VAL A 36 -6.16 -6.45 4.52
CA VAL A 36 -6.73 -5.22 3.97
C VAL A 36 -6.38 -4.04 4.88
N PRO A 37 -5.64 -3.04 4.39
CA PRO A 37 -5.38 -1.83 5.16
C PRO A 37 -6.67 -1.11 5.53
N VAL A 38 -6.80 -0.71 6.79
CA VAL A 38 -7.98 -0.03 7.32
C VAL A 38 -7.57 1.31 7.92
N ILE A 39 -8.31 2.37 7.59
CA ILE A 39 -8.24 3.64 8.29
C ILE A 39 -9.58 3.97 8.92
N ASP A 40 -9.54 4.36 10.19
CA ASP A 40 -10.74 4.70 10.97
C ASP A 40 -10.85 6.23 11.10
N GLY A 41 -11.93 6.79 10.61
CA GLY A 41 -12.24 8.21 10.78
C GLY A 41 -12.76 8.55 12.18
N GLY A 42 -13.33 7.58 12.88
CA GLY A 42 -13.83 7.75 14.25
C GLY A 42 -14.98 8.75 14.42
N ILE A 43 -15.72 9.04 13.34
CA ILE A 43 -16.75 10.08 13.33
C ILE A 43 -18.15 9.60 12.96
N GLY A 44 -18.33 8.29 12.79
CA GLY A 44 -19.64 7.73 12.46
C GLY A 44 -19.64 6.22 12.29
N PRO A 45 -20.81 5.63 11.97
CA PRO A 45 -20.99 4.19 11.89
C PRO A 45 -20.74 3.61 10.49
N CYS A 46 -20.52 4.44 9.48
CA CYS A 46 -20.45 4.01 8.08
C CYS A 46 -19.05 3.54 7.67
N SER A 47 -18.98 2.77 6.59
CA SER A 47 -17.73 2.24 6.05
C SER A 47 -17.77 2.13 4.54
N ALA A 48 -16.58 2.14 3.92
CA ALA A 48 -16.41 1.95 2.49
C ALA A 48 -15.25 0.97 2.22
N ASP A 49 -15.54 -0.09 1.48
CA ASP A 49 -14.56 -1.04 1.00
C ASP A 49 -14.17 -0.73 -0.43
N PHE A 50 -12.88 -0.64 -0.70
CA PHE A 50 -12.35 -0.31 -2.01
C PHE A 50 -11.63 -1.47 -2.67
N THR A 51 -11.82 -1.56 -3.98
CA THR A 51 -10.97 -2.33 -4.88
C THR A 51 -10.45 -1.39 -5.95
N ILE A 52 -9.14 -1.24 -6.03
CA ILE A 52 -8.49 -0.39 -7.01
C ILE A 52 -7.89 -1.26 -8.09
N THR A 53 -8.25 -0.98 -9.34
CA THR A 53 -7.78 -1.69 -10.52
C THR A 53 -7.14 -0.71 -11.51
N ASP A 54 -6.37 -1.24 -12.44
CA ASP A 54 -5.92 -0.50 -13.62
C ASP A 54 -6.96 -0.58 -14.75
N ALA A 55 -6.64 0.01 -15.90
CA ALA A 55 -7.53 0.00 -17.06
C ALA A 55 -7.81 -1.42 -17.60
N SER A 56 -6.95 -2.41 -17.31
CA SER A 56 -7.14 -3.81 -17.69
C SER A 56 -7.93 -4.63 -16.66
N GLY A 57 -8.25 -4.06 -15.50
CA GLY A 57 -8.92 -4.74 -14.41
C GLY A 57 -7.99 -5.45 -13.43
N ALA A 58 -6.67 -5.32 -13.59
CA ALA A 58 -5.70 -5.88 -12.65
C ALA A 58 -5.64 -5.06 -11.35
N PRO A 59 -5.47 -5.70 -10.18
CA PRO A 59 -5.38 -4.98 -8.92
C PRO A 59 -4.13 -4.11 -8.86
N VAL A 60 -4.26 -2.92 -8.25
CA VAL A 60 -3.18 -1.96 -8.11
C VAL A 60 -2.71 -1.92 -6.66
N TYR A 61 -1.44 -2.28 -6.45
CA TYR A 61 -0.77 -2.17 -5.17
C TYR A 61 -0.30 -0.74 -4.92
N ASP A 62 -0.35 -0.32 -3.65
CA ASP A 62 0.14 0.98 -3.17
C ASP A 62 -0.50 2.18 -3.90
N ALA A 63 -1.74 2.03 -4.32
CA ALA A 63 -2.55 3.17 -4.71
C ALA A 63 -3.02 3.91 -3.46
N THR A 64 -2.98 5.21 -3.50
CA THR A 64 -3.44 6.06 -2.39
C THR A 64 -4.89 6.45 -2.61
N ILE A 65 -5.76 6.18 -1.64
CA ILE A 65 -7.15 6.63 -1.64
C ILE A 65 -7.30 7.73 -0.61
N GLN A 66 -7.85 8.87 -1.02
CA GLN A 66 -8.06 10.04 -0.18
C GLN A 66 -9.53 10.43 -0.15
N VAL A 67 -9.99 10.94 1.00
CA VAL A 67 -11.30 11.54 1.15
C VAL A 67 -11.22 12.75 2.07
N HIS A 68 -11.87 13.83 1.68
CA HIS A 68 -12.06 15.03 2.49
C HIS A 68 -13.49 15.07 3.00
N ILE A 69 -13.66 15.09 4.32
CA ILE A 69 -14.97 14.97 4.96
C ILE A 69 -15.31 16.25 5.71
N ALA A 70 -16.42 16.87 5.37
CA ALA A 70 -17.01 17.93 6.17
C ALA A 70 -18.14 17.33 7.01
N TYR A 71 -18.07 17.46 8.33
CA TYR A 71 -18.97 16.80 9.25
C TYR A 71 -19.33 17.67 10.48
N GLY A 72 -20.21 17.14 11.33
CA GLY A 72 -20.64 17.78 12.55
C GLY A 72 -21.69 18.87 12.31
N PHE A 73 -21.94 19.68 13.36
CA PHE A 73 -22.92 20.73 13.28
C PHE A 73 -22.55 21.77 12.21
N MET A 74 -23.46 22.06 11.29
CA MET A 74 -23.27 22.95 10.13
C MET A 74 -22.04 22.58 9.26
N TYR A 75 -21.52 21.34 9.37
CA TYR A 75 -20.39 20.83 8.59
C TYR A 75 -19.11 21.67 8.70
N VAL A 76 -18.90 22.27 9.86
CA VAL A 76 -17.74 23.15 10.10
C VAL A 76 -16.46 22.36 10.40
N ARG A 77 -16.60 21.10 10.85
CA ARG A 77 -15.45 20.23 11.10
C ARG A 77 -15.00 19.57 9.81
N LYS A 78 -13.70 19.45 9.67
CA LYS A 78 -13.03 18.84 8.51
C LYS A 78 -12.15 17.69 8.96
N LEU A 79 -12.15 16.61 8.17
CA LEU A 79 -11.27 15.46 8.36
C LEU A 79 -10.77 14.98 7.01
N ASP A 80 -9.47 14.82 6.89
CA ASP A 80 -8.83 14.21 5.72
C ASP A 80 -8.33 12.82 6.09
N LEU A 81 -8.75 11.82 5.35
CA LEU A 81 -8.32 10.43 5.51
C LEU A 81 -7.60 9.95 4.26
N GLN A 82 -6.58 9.13 4.47
CA GLN A 82 -5.81 8.56 3.39
C GLN A 82 -5.37 7.14 3.75
N VAL A 83 -5.46 6.23 2.81
CA VAL A 83 -5.02 4.84 2.97
C VAL A 83 -4.40 4.32 1.67
N GLY A 84 -3.39 3.45 1.78
CA GLY A 84 -2.80 2.75 0.65
C GLY A 84 -3.43 1.38 0.44
N THR A 85 -3.48 0.89 -0.79
CA THR A 85 -4.00 -0.43 -1.12
C THR A 85 -2.96 -1.53 -0.92
N ASN A 86 -3.44 -2.74 -0.58
CA ASN A 86 -2.61 -3.95 -0.53
C ASN A 86 -2.35 -4.54 -1.93
N ALA A 87 -1.68 -5.69 -2.00
CA ALA A 87 -1.38 -6.37 -3.27
C ALA A 87 -2.63 -6.79 -4.06
N ALA A 88 -3.77 -6.96 -3.40
CA ALA A 88 -5.05 -7.25 -4.04
C ALA A 88 -5.82 -5.98 -4.46
N GLY A 89 -5.22 -4.81 -4.33
CA GLY A 89 -5.85 -3.52 -4.62
C GLY A 89 -6.91 -3.12 -3.61
N LYS A 90 -6.91 -3.71 -2.42
CA LYS A 90 -7.94 -3.52 -1.39
C LYS A 90 -7.53 -2.50 -0.34
N ALA A 91 -8.50 -1.71 0.11
CA ALA A 91 -8.39 -0.84 1.27
C ALA A 91 -9.78 -0.59 1.87
N ARG A 92 -9.83 -0.19 3.13
CA ARG A 92 -11.09 0.05 3.82
C ARG A 92 -11.04 1.33 4.63
N PHE A 93 -12.13 2.09 4.57
CA PHE A 93 -12.42 3.19 5.47
C PHE A 93 -13.52 2.77 6.43
N THR A 94 -13.33 3.01 7.72
CA THR A 94 -14.34 2.82 8.77
C THR A 94 -14.57 4.13 9.51
N GLY A 95 -15.57 4.15 10.40
CA GLY A 95 -15.83 5.35 11.19
C GLY A 95 -16.24 6.56 10.37
N LEU A 96 -16.83 6.35 9.19
CA LEU A 96 -17.31 7.43 8.32
C LEU A 96 -18.66 7.96 8.83
N PRO A 97 -18.95 9.26 8.64
CA PRO A 97 -20.21 9.83 9.09
C PRO A 97 -21.38 9.31 8.26
N ASP A 98 -22.54 9.18 8.88
CA ASP A 98 -23.79 8.82 8.23
C ASP A 98 -24.49 10.00 7.55
N ARG A 99 -23.99 11.22 7.78
CA ARG A 99 -24.51 12.45 7.20
C ARG A 99 -23.39 13.37 6.77
N THR A 100 -23.45 13.79 5.52
CA THR A 100 -22.54 14.77 4.93
C THR A 100 -23.33 15.79 4.12
N LYS A 101 -22.76 16.95 3.89
CA LYS A 101 -23.41 17.99 3.11
C LYS A 101 -23.59 17.60 1.63
N GLN A 102 -22.61 16.93 1.06
CA GLN A 102 -22.55 16.67 -0.38
C GLN A 102 -22.16 15.23 -0.72
N GLY A 103 -22.25 14.29 0.24
CA GLY A 103 -21.72 12.95 0.09
C GLY A 103 -20.20 12.90 0.30
N LEU A 104 -19.61 11.76 -0.04
CA LEU A 104 -18.19 11.49 0.07
C LEU A 104 -17.58 11.29 -1.32
N PHE A 105 -16.57 12.06 -1.64
CA PHE A 105 -15.77 11.91 -2.84
C PHE A 105 -14.43 11.29 -2.49
N PHE A 106 -14.19 10.11 -3.01
CA PHE A 106 -12.94 9.40 -2.85
C PHE A 106 -12.11 9.55 -4.12
N ARG A 107 -10.86 9.92 -3.95
CA ARG A 107 -9.90 9.99 -5.05
C ARG A 107 -8.81 8.97 -4.85
N ALA A 108 -8.62 8.12 -5.83
CA ALA A 108 -7.53 7.16 -5.87
C ALA A 108 -6.47 7.59 -6.87
N SER A 109 -5.21 7.42 -6.52
CA SER A 109 -4.09 7.77 -7.39
C SER A 109 -2.90 6.85 -7.20
N GLN A 110 -2.16 6.63 -8.26
CA GLN A 110 -0.85 5.99 -8.24
C GLN A 110 -0.02 6.51 -9.42
N GLY A 111 1.07 7.22 -9.11
CA GLY A 111 1.89 7.87 -10.13
C GLY A 111 1.08 8.88 -10.96
N ASN A 112 1.04 8.68 -12.26
CA ASN A 112 0.29 9.52 -13.20
C ASN A 112 -1.12 9.00 -13.53
N ARG A 113 -1.63 8.06 -12.75
CA ARG A 113 -2.97 7.48 -12.90
C ARG A 113 -3.85 7.94 -11.76
N GLU A 114 -5.13 8.18 -12.04
CA GLU A 114 -6.11 8.57 -11.04
C GLU A 114 -7.51 8.05 -11.39
N GLY A 115 -8.37 8.01 -10.40
CA GLY A 115 -9.79 7.68 -10.52
C GLY A 115 -10.54 8.16 -9.31
N ASP A 116 -11.85 8.30 -9.46
CA ASP A 116 -12.72 8.83 -8.42
C ASP A 116 -13.91 7.89 -8.17
N ALA A 117 -14.45 7.96 -6.96
CA ALA A 117 -15.73 7.33 -6.62
C ALA A 117 -16.51 8.26 -5.70
N PHE A 118 -17.81 8.13 -5.77
CA PHE A 118 -18.74 8.88 -4.93
C PHE A 118 -19.64 7.94 -4.16
N ASP A 119 -19.91 8.27 -2.90
CA ASP A 119 -20.91 7.62 -2.07
C ASP A 119 -21.69 8.63 -1.26
N ASP A 120 -22.97 8.37 -1.08
CA ASP A 120 -23.81 9.11 -0.13
C ASP A 120 -24.11 8.19 1.06
N PRO A 121 -23.41 8.38 2.19
CA PRO A 121 -23.57 7.50 3.34
C PRO A 121 -24.95 7.57 3.99
N ALA A 122 -25.74 8.61 3.72
CA ALA A 122 -27.12 8.68 4.14
C ALA A 122 -28.02 7.66 3.39
N LYS A 123 -27.59 7.24 2.20
CA LYS A 123 -28.27 6.22 1.39
C LYS A 123 -27.65 4.85 1.56
N THR A 124 -26.33 4.77 1.59
CA THR A 124 -25.57 3.52 1.67
C THR A 124 -24.45 3.66 2.69
N CYS A 125 -24.75 3.27 3.93
CA CYS A 125 -23.81 3.41 5.05
C CYS A 125 -22.62 2.43 4.98
N LYS A 126 -22.82 1.28 4.34
CA LYS A 126 -21.75 0.27 4.10
C LYS A 126 -21.71 -0.01 2.60
N VAL A 127 -20.69 0.51 1.95
CA VAL A 127 -20.56 0.48 0.49
C VAL A 127 -19.31 -0.29 0.05
N GLN A 128 -19.42 -0.94 -1.11
CA GLN A 128 -18.26 -1.51 -1.82
C GLN A 128 -18.09 -0.77 -3.13
N LEU A 129 -16.91 -0.21 -3.34
CA LEU A 129 -16.59 0.62 -4.49
C LEU A 129 -15.37 0.06 -5.23
N THR A 130 -15.45 0.08 -6.55
CA THR A 130 -14.33 -0.24 -7.43
C THR A 130 -13.93 1.00 -8.20
N ILE A 131 -12.65 1.36 -8.14
CA ILE A 131 -12.10 2.49 -8.91
C ILE A 131 -11.08 1.94 -9.90
N ALA A 132 -11.31 2.16 -11.18
CA ALA A 132 -10.33 1.92 -12.22
C ALA A 132 -9.45 3.17 -12.38
N LEU A 133 -8.13 2.99 -12.24
CA LEU A 133 -7.18 4.08 -12.45
C LEU A 133 -6.91 4.24 -13.94
N GLU A 134 -7.09 5.45 -14.42
CA GLU A 134 -6.78 5.85 -15.77
C GLU A 134 -5.64 6.85 -15.81
N LYS A 135 -4.93 6.89 -16.91
CA LYS A 135 -3.86 7.86 -17.11
C LYS A 135 -4.46 9.27 -17.04
N LYS A 136 -3.85 10.12 -16.23
CA LYS A 136 -4.28 11.51 -16.09
C LYS A 136 -4.21 12.21 -17.45
N SER A 137 -5.32 12.78 -17.88
CA SER A 137 -5.37 13.63 -19.07
C SER A 137 -4.58 14.91 -18.79
N GLN A 138 -3.66 15.21 -19.68
CA GLN A 138 -2.96 16.50 -19.65
C GLN A 138 -3.83 17.58 -20.27
#